data_684afb707f884d2dbd274801a7aa43fb
#
_entry.id   684afb707f884d2dbd274801a7aa43fb
#
_cell.length_a   1.000
_cell.length_b   1.000
_cell.length_c   1.000
_cell.angle_alpha   90.00
_cell.angle_beta   90.00
_cell.angle_gamma   90.00
#
_symmetry.space_group_name_H-M   'P 1'
#
loop_
_entity.id
_entity.type
_entity.pdbx_description
1 polymer ?
#
loop_
_entity_poly.entity_id
_entity_poly.type
_entity_poly.pdbx_seq_one_letter_code
_entity_poly.pdbx_strand_id
1 'polypeptide(L)'
;MIRLPASLERKLKELFSRAEDRNRFVAEVLTVALEQQDLQFQRDEQPSVGGTLHLFSDGGSRGNPGQAAVGAILEDPARGEIIREHYERIGIETNNVAEYRALVEGMKMAKRYHPNRLVCHLDSELIVKQLNGEYRVKMPTLKPFFDEV
;
A
#
# COMPACT_ATOMS: atom_id res chain seq x y z
N MET A 1 0.51 27.57 -23.46
CA MET A 1 1.50 26.79 -24.25
C MET A 1 2.38 26.03 -23.26
N ILE A 2 2.35 24.72 -23.26
CA ILE A 2 3.17 23.87 -22.39
C ILE A 2 4.57 23.80 -23.00
N ARG A 3 5.61 24.22 -22.25
CA ARG A 3 7.01 24.07 -22.67
C ARG A 3 7.57 22.78 -22.09
N LEU A 4 8.06 21.89 -22.93
CA LEU A 4 8.77 20.69 -22.52
C LEU A 4 10.21 21.03 -22.10
N PRO A 5 10.81 20.27 -21.16
CA PRO A 5 12.23 20.39 -20.83
C PRO A 5 13.10 20.18 -22.10
N ALA A 6 14.17 20.95 -22.24
CA ALA A 6 15.03 20.94 -23.43
C ALA A 6 15.62 19.54 -23.75
N SER A 7 15.89 18.73 -22.72
CA SER A 7 16.35 17.33 -22.88
C SER A 7 15.30 16.45 -23.54
N LEU A 8 14.03 16.63 -23.21
CA LEU A 8 12.92 15.87 -23.77
C LEU A 8 12.61 16.33 -25.20
N GLU A 9 12.62 17.65 -25.44
CA GLU A 9 12.48 18.18 -26.81
C GLU A 9 13.52 17.61 -27.76
N ARG A 10 14.79 17.52 -27.34
CA ARG A 10 15.87 16.97 -28.15
C ARG A 10 15.61 15.50 -28.48
N LYS A 11 15.26 14.68 -27.50
CA LYS A 11 14.94 13.24 -27.72
C LYS A 11 13.75 13.07 -28.67
N LEU A 12 12.71 13.89 -28.53
CA LEU A 12 11.56 13.83 -29.44
C LEU A 12 11.92 14.22 -30.88
N LYS A 13 12.84 15.20 -31.08
CA LYS A 13 13.35 15.56 -32.40
C LYS A 13 14.22 14.46 -33.03
N GLU A 14 14.94 13.70 -32.22
CA GLU A 14 15.72 12.54 -32.68
C GLU A 14 14.81 11.38 -33.12
N LEU A 15 13.70 11.14 -32.42
CA LEU A 15 12.76 10.05 -32.70
C LEU A 15 11.79 10.37 -33.84
N PHE A 16 11.40 11.62 -34.00
CA PHE A 16 10.38 12.06 -34.96
C PHE A 16 10.88 13.24 -35.80
N SER A 17 11.05 13.03 -37.10
CA SER A 17 11.53 14.06 -38.03
C SER A 17 10.49 15.17 -38.27
N ARG A 18 9.19 14.84 -38.25
CA ARG A 18 8.10 15.77 -38.49
C ARG A 18 7.51 16.33 -37.18
N ALA A 19 7.22 17.64 -37.16
CA ALA A 19 6.62 18.26 -35.99
C ALA A 19 5.22 17.70 -35.65
N GLU A 20 4.44 17.36 -36.68
CA GLU A 20 3.11 16.79 -36.54
C GLU A 20 3.10 15.44 -35.82
N ASP A 21 4.06 14.57 -36.15
CA ASP A 21 4.21 13.25 -35.53
C ASP A 21 4.61 13.38 -34.06
N ARG A 22 5.49 14.33 -33.74
CA ARG A 22 5.86 14.66 -32.34
C ARG A 22 4.66 15.15 -31.55
N ASN A 23 3.88 16.07 -32.12
CA ASN A 23 2.73 16.63 -31.45
C ASN A 23 1.65 15.56 -31.19
N ARG A 24 1.42 14.67 -32.17
CA ARG A 24 0.51 13.55 -32.03
C ARG A 24 0.96 12.62 -30.93
N PHE A 25 2.23 12.19 -30.95
CA PHE A 25 2.81 11.33 -29.91
C PHE A 25 2.69 11.93 -28.50
N VAL A 26 3.03 13.23 -28.36
CA VAL A 26 2.90 13.93 -27.06
C VAL A 26 1.44 14.01 -26.61
N ALA A 27 0.51 14.27 -27.53
CA ALA A 27 -0.91 14.29 -27.22
C ALA A 27 -1.42 12.92 -26.77
N GLU A 28 -1.04 11.83 -27.47
CA GLU A 28 -1.41 10.46 -27.11
C GLU A 28 -0.85 10.08 -25.73
N VAL A 29 0.43 10.35 -25.47
CA VAL A 29 1.06 10.06 -24.17
C VAL A 29 0.40 10.85 -23.04
N LEU A 30 0.08 12.14 -23.26
CA LEU A 30 -0.60 12.95 -22.26
C LEU A 30 -2.04 12.47 -22.01
N THR A 31 -2.75 12.05 -23.05
CA THR A 31 -4.11 11.47 -22.89
C THR A 31 -4.06 10.21 -22.05
N VAL A 32 -3.17 9.27 -22.36
CA VAL A 32 -2.99 8.04 -21.58
C VAL A 32 -2.57 8.33 -20.13
N ALA A 33 -1.66 9.29 -19.92
CA ALA A 33 -1.22 9.67 -18.59
C ALA A 33 -2.34 10.32 -17.76
N LEU A 34 -3.17 11.17 -18.40
CA LEU A 34 -4.33 11.78 -17.73
C LEU A 34 -5.41 10.74 -17.41
N GLU A 35 -5.71 9.83 -18.34
CA GLU A 35 -6.65 8.71 -18.08
C GLU A 35 -6.16 7.82 -16.95
N GLN A 36 -4.85 7.52 -16.88
CA GLN A 36 -4.26 6.75 -15.78
C GLN A 36 -4.32 7.54 -14.46
N GLN A 37 -4.13 8.85 -14.49
CA GLN A 37 -4.20 9.71 -13.32
C GLN A 37 -5.64 9.84 -12.82
N ASP A 38 -6.62 9.96 -13.71
CA ASP A 38 -8.06 9.97 -13.38
C ASP A 38 -8.50 8.64 -12.78
N LEU A 39 -8.03 7.50 -13.34
CA LEU A 39 -8.28 6.17 -12.79
C LEU A 39 -7.62 5.99 -11.41
N GLN A 40 -6.46 6.58 -11.19
CA GLN A 40 -5.76 6.56 -9.92
C GLN A 40 -6.45 7.48 -8.90
N PHE A 41 -6.91 8.66 -9.33
CA PHE A 41 -7.67 9.60 -8.52
C PHE A 41 -9.03 9.01 -8.13
N GLN A 42 -9.75 8.35 -9.05
CA GLN A 42 -11.00 7.62 -8.76
C GLN A 42 -10.80 6.42 -7.84
N ARG A 43 -9.60 5.80 -7.83
CA ARG A 43 -9.22 4.76 -6.86
C ARG A 43 -8.92 5.34 -5.48
N ASP A 44 -8.42 6.56 -5.40
CA ASP A 44 -8.10 7.25 -4.14
C ASP A 44 -9.32 7.95 -3.52
N GLU A 45 -10.37 8.26 -4.32
CA GLU A 45 -11.72 8.62 -3.85
C GLU A 45 -12.55 7.37 -3.52
N GLN A 46 -12.03 6.51 -2.64
CA GLN A 46 -12.84 5.39 -2.20
C GLN A 46 -13.87 5.89 -1.17
N PRO A 47 -15.14 5.51 -1.32
CA PRO A 47 -16.18 5.99 -0.43
C PRO A 47 -15.86 5.56 1.00
N SER A 48 -15.99 6.49 1.93
CA SER A 48 -15.98 6.20 3.36
C SER A 48 -17.01 5.09 3.61
N VAL A 49 -16.55 3.91 4.01
CA VAL A 49 -17.43 2.75 4.17
C VAL A 49 -18.30 2.90 5.42
N GLY A 50 -17.95 3.80 6.32
CA GLY A 50 -18.74 4.20 7.49
C GLY A 50 -19.37 3.02 8.24
N GLY A 51 -18.60 1.99 8.56
CA GLY A 51 -19.09 0.78 9.20
C GLY A 51 -17.98 0.03 9.92
N THR A 52 -18.16 -1.27 10.12
CA THR A 52 -17.12 -2.15 10.62
C THR A 52 -16.38 -2.78 9.46
N LEU A 53 -15.06 -2.66 9.44
CA LEU A 53 -14.20 -3.40 8.51
C LEU A 53 -13.40 -4.47 9.26
N HIS A 54 -13.07 -5.55 8.58
CA HIS A 54 -12.20 -6.60 9.06
C HIS A 54 -10.86 -6.53 8.33
N LEU A 55 -9.77 -6.47 9.09
CA LEU A 55 -8.41 -6.51 8.60
C LEU A 55 -7.80 -7.86 8.99
N PHE A 56 -7.39 -8.63 8.00
CA PHE A 56 -6.59 -9.84 8.17
C PHE A 56 -5.17 -9.49 7.75
N SER A 57 -4.19 -9.73 8.62
CA SER A 57 -2.80 -9.47 8.32
C SER A 57 -1.92 -10.62 8.79
N ASP A 58 -0.95 -10.95 7.94
CA ASP A 58 0.04 -11.99 8.18
C ASP A 58 1.40 -11.57 7.64
N GLY A 59 2.45 -11.91 8.35
CA GLY A 59 3.82 -11.68 7.94
C GLY A 59 4.69 -12.87 8.25
N GLY A 60 5.55 -13.24 7.31
CA GLY A 60 6.41 -14.41 7.49
C GLY A 60 7.82 -14.21 6.97
N SER A 61 8.75 -14.98 7.52
CA SER A 61 10.16 -14.99 7.14
C SER A 61 10.65 -16.43 6.91
N ARG A 62 11.36 -16.64 5.79
CA ARG A 62 12.04 -17.92 5.52
C ARG A 62 13.40 -17.95 6.22
N GLY A 63 13.38 -18.31 7.51
CA GLY A 63 14.48 -18.15 8.44
C GLY A 63 14.23 -16.99 9.40
N ASN A 64 15.00 -16.88 10.50
CA ASN A 64 14.74 -15.87 11.52
C ASN A 64 16.05 -15.25 12.03
N PRO A 65 16.59 -14.23 11.34
CA PRO A 65 16.05 -13.53 10.18
C PRO A 65 16.20 -14.27 8.85
N GLY A 66 15.39 -13.89 7.85
CA GLY A 66 15.43 -14.43 6.49
C GLY A 66 14.59 -13.63 5.52
N GLN A 67 14.45 -14.12 4.28
CA GLN A 67 13.59 -13.51 3.28
C GLN A 67 12.15 -13.44 3.78
N ALA A 68 11.65 -12.22 3.94
CA ALA A 68 10.38 -11.95 4.58
C ALA A 68 9.39 -11.28 3.60
N ALA A 69 8.12 -11.52 3.86
CA ALA A 69 7.01 -10.92 3.14
C ALA A 69 5.86 -10.62 4.11
N VAL A 70 5.02 -9.69 3.70
CA VAL A 70 3.81 -9.29 4.42
C VAL A 70 2.59 -9.37 3.51
N GLY A 71 1.45 -9.66 4.10
CA GLY A 71 0.14 -9.65 3.44
C GLY A 71 -0.91 -9.02 4.33
N ALA A 72 -1.85 -8.30 3.74
CA ALA A 72 -3.00 -7.75 4.41
C ALA A 72 -4.22 -7.75 3.48
N ILE A 73 -5.39 -8.11 4.03
CA ILE A 73 -6.68 -8.12 3.34
C ILE A 73 -7.65 -7.31 4.16
N LEU A 74 -8.35 -6.38 3.51
CA LEU A 74 -9.42 -5.59 4.09
C LEU A 74 -10.75 -6.03 3.52
N GLU A 75 -11.67 -6.42 4.41
CA GLU A 75 -12.99 -6.94 4.07
C GLU A 75 -14.10 -6.04 4.64
N ASP A 76 -15.17 -5.87 3.86
CA ASP A 76 -16.45 -5.36 4.34
C ASP A 76 -17.37 -6.55 4.69
N PRO A 77 -17.54 -6.90 5.96
CA PRO A 77 -18.36 -8.05 6.35
C PRO A 77 -19.84 -7.84 6.08
N ALA A 78 -20.32 -6.59 5.97
CA ALA A 78 -21.72 -6.31 5.67
C ALA A 78 -22.06 -6.63 4.21
N ARG A 79 -21.09 -6.55 3.32
CA ARG A 79 -21.22 -6.87 1.88
C ARG A 79 -20.65 -8.25 1.55
N GLY A 80 -19.81 -8.82 2.41
CA GLY A 80 -19.07 -10.04 2.14
C GLY A 80 -18.02 -9.86 1.03
N GLU A 81 -17.45 -8.66 0.90
CA GLU A 81 -16.56 -8.29 -0.18
C GLU A 81 -15.17 -7.94 0.34
N ILE A 82 -14.14 -8.40 -0.38
CA ILE A 82 -12.77 -7.92 -0.18
C ILE A 82 -12.66 -6.55 -0.85
N ILE A 83 -12.39 -5.52 -0.03
CA ILE A 83 -12.23 -4.15 -0.50
C ILE A 83 -10.84 -3.90 -1.07
N ARG A 84 -9.81 -4.42 -0.37
CA ARG A 84 -8.42 -4.18 -0.73
C ARG A 84 -7.53 -5.30 -0.24
N GLU A 85 -6.48 -5.54 -1.02
CA GLU A 85 -5.39 -6.45 -0.68
C GLU A 85 -4.05 -5.72 -0.80
N HIS A 86 -3.08 -6.13 0.02
CA HIS A 86 -1.71 -5.65 -0.03
C HIS A 86 -0.75 -6.82 0.20
N TYR A 87 0.30 -6.91 -0.61
CA TYR A 87 1.41 -7.85 -0.40
C TYR A 87 2.72 -7.21 -0.82
N GLU A 88 3.75 -7.43 0.01
CA GLU A 88 5.08 -6.86 -0.23
C GLU A 88 6.17 -7.82 0.24
N ARG A 89 7.26 -7.89 -0.52
CA ARG A 89 8.52 -8.49 -0.06
C ARG A 89 9.31 -7.42 0.67
N ILE A 90 9.68 -7.69 1.92
CA ILE A 90 10.30 -6.70 2.79
C ILE A 90 11.82 -6.92 3.02
N GLY A 91 12.42 -7.82 2.24
CA GLY A 91 13.84 -8.13 2.35
C GLY A 91 14.14 -9.15 3.44
N ILE A 92 15.26 -8.98 4.15
CA ILE A 92 15.68 -9.89 5.22
C ILE A 92 15.24 -9.31 6.55
N GLU A 93 14.27 -9.98 7.19
CA GLU A 93 13.70 -9.58 8.47
C GLU A 93 13.39 -10.79 9.35
N THR A 94 13.09 -10.53 10.61
CA THR A 94 12.58 -11.56 11.54
C THR A 94 11.08 -11.77 11.32
N ASN A 95 10.56 -12.92 11.73
CA ASN A 95 9.13 -13.22 11.65
C ASN A 95 8.30 -12.16 12.38
N ASN A 96 8.67 -11.82 13.61
CA ASN A 96 7.94 -10.82 14.41
C ASN A 96 7.91 -9.44 13.75
N VAL A 97 8.99 -9.01 13.09
CA VAL A 97 9.03 -7.74 12.32
C VAL A 97 8.07 -7.82 11.14
N ALA A 98 8.06 -8.95 10.41
CA ALA A 98 7.14 -9.14 9.29
C ALA A 98 5.67 -9.10 9.72
N GLU A 99 5.31 -9.76 10.81
CA GLU A 99 3.96 -9.76 11.37
C GLU A 99 3.51 -8.35 11.79
N TYR A 100 4.35 -7.60 12.53
CA TYR A 100 4.04 -6.22 12.89
C TYR A 100 3.88 -5.31 11.67
N ARG A 101 4.79 -5.44 10.69
CA ARG A 101 4.75 -4.64 9.47
C ARG A 101 3.48 -4.92 8.66
N ALA A 102 3.05 -6.18 8.58
CA ALA A 102 1.80 -6.55 7.94
C ALA A 102 0.59 -5.84 8.58
N LEU A 103 0.54 -5.79 9.91
CA LEU A 103 -0.51 -5.08 10.64
C LEU A 103 -0.47 -3.57 10.36
N VAL A 104 0.69 -2.93 10.47
CA VAL A 104 0.85 -1.49 10.22
C VAL A 104 0.40 -1.12 8.81
N GLU A 105 0.87 -1.84 7.78
CA GLU A 105 0.48 -1.57 6.39
C GLU A 105 -1.03 -1.81 6.18
N GLY A 106 -1.59 -2.86 6.78
CA GLY A 106 -3.03 -3.12 6.77
C GLY A 106 -3.83 -2.00 7.41
N MET A 107 -3.38 -1.46 8.54
CA MET A 107 -4.05 -0.33 9.22
C MET A 107 -3.96 0.97 8.41
N LYS A 108 -2.82 1.26 7.78
CA LYS A 108 -2.68 2.37 6.83
C LYS A 108 -3.65 2.24 5.66
N MET A 109 -3.80 1.03 5.14
CA MET A 109 -4.75 0.73 4.09
C MET A 109 -6.20 0.97 4.57
N ALA A 110 -6.58 0.45 5.75
CA ALA A 110 -7.91 0.61 6.33
C ALA A 110 -8.27 2.07 6.63
N LYS A 111 -7.30 2.87 7.07
CA LYS A 111 -7.48 4.30 7.40
C LYS A 111 -8.04 5.10 6.23
N ARG A 112 -7.73 4.73 4.98
CA ARG A 112 -8.22 5.42 3.77
C ARG A 112 -9.74 5.29 3.59
N TYR A 113 -10.35 4.26 4.18
CA TYR A 113 -11.79 4.00 4.09
C TYR A 113 -12.60 4.59 5.24
N HIS A 114 -11.93 5.22 6.20
CA HIS A 114 -12.57 5.86 7.37
C HIS A 114 -13.62 4.98 8.07
N PRO A 115 -13.30 3.72 8.43
CA PRO A 115 -14.27 2.87 9.12
C PRO A 115 -14.57 3.41 10.52
N ASN A 116 -15.82 3.22 10.99
CA ASN A 116 -16.17 3.53 12.37
C ASN A 116 -15.53 2.54 13.34
N ARG A 117 -15.27 1.32 12.88
CA ARG A 117 -14.63 0.25 13.66
C ARG A 117 -13.77 -0.61 12.75
N LEU A 118 -12.57 -0.90 13.19
CA LEU A 118 -11.68 -1.86 12.54
C LEU A 118 -11.47 -3.06 13.48
N VAL A 119 -11.77 -4.27 13.00
CA VAL A 119 -11.49 -5.52 13.69
C VAL A 119 -10.27 -6.16 13.04
N CYS A 120 -9.17 -6.23 13.78
CA CYS A 120 -7.93 -6.85 13.28
C CYS A 120 -7.86 -8.32 13.68
N HIS A 121 -7.64 -9.17 12.69
CA HIS A 121 -7.43 -10.61 12.83
C HIS A 121 -5.96 -10.94 12.62
N LEU A 122 -5.32 -11.46 13.67
CA LEU A 122 -3.91 -11.78 13.74
C LEU A 122 -3.76 -13.19 14.31
N ASP A 123 -2.83 -13.96 13.80
CA ASP A 123 -2.47 -15.26 14.35
C ASP A 123 -1.29 -15.18 15.34
N SER A 124 -0.60 -14.03 15.40
CA SER A 124 0.50 -13.78 16.32
C SER A 124 0.02 -13.49 17.74
N GLU A 125 0.04 -14.50 18.60
CA GLU A 125 -0.26 -14.35 20.03
C GLU A 125 0.63 -13.28 20.70
N LEU A 126 1.89 -13.20 20.29
CA LEU A 126 2.84 -12.20 20.82
C LEU A 126 2.34 -10.77 20.57
N ILE A 127 1.98 -10.48 19.33
CA ILE A 127 1.51 -9.13 18.95
C ILE A 127 0.20 -8.80 19.66
N VAL A 128 -0.76 -9.71 19.61
CA VAL A 128 -2.06 -9.54 20.28
C VAL A 128 -1.87 -9.20 21.76
N LYS A 129 -1.03 -9.98 22.49
CA LYS A 129 -0.78 -9.73 23.91
C LYS A 129 0.01 -8.44 24.17
N GLN A 130 0.90 -8.05 23.25
CA GLN A 130 1.60 -6.75 23.36
C GLN A 130 0.65 -5.58 23.17
N LEU A 131 -0.22 -5.63 22.17
CA LEU A 131 -1.19 -4.57 21.89
C LEU A 131 -2.27 -4.45 22.98
N ASN A 132 -2.66 -5.57 23.58
CA ASN A 132 -3.59 -5.59 24.72
C ASN A 132 -2.95 -5.17 26.05
N GLY A 133 -1.63 -4.90 26.06
CA GLY A 133 -0.91 -4.50 27.27
C GLY A 133 -0.55 -5.64 28.24
N GLU A 134 -0.80 -6.89 27.84
CA GLU A 134 -0.45 -8.07 28.64
C GLU A 134 1.05 -8.33 28.63
N TYR A 135 1.70 -8.08 27.49
CA TYR A 135 3.14 -8.24 27.29
C TYR A 135 3.81 -6.90 27.00
N ARG A 136 5.00 -6.71 27.57
CA ARG A 136 5.85 -5.56 27.24
C ARG A 136 6.64 -5.80 25.95
N VAL A 137 6.75 -4.78 25.11
CA VAL A 137 7.64 -4.79 23.94
C VAL A 137 9.07 -4.57 24.43
N LYS A 138 9.85 -5.64 24.54
CA LYS A 138 11.25 -5.60 25.01
C LYS A 138 12.25 -5.42 23.89
N MET A 139 11.90 -5.83 22.67
CA MET A 139 12.80 -5.77 21.52
C MET A 139 12.79 -4.36 20.89
N PRO A 140 13.94 -3.69 20.82
CA PRO A 140 14.04 -2.34 20.24
C PRO A 140 13.58 -2.28 18.78
N THR A 141 13.76 -3.37 18.03
CA THR A 141 13.35 -3.48 16.62
C THR A 141 11.83 -3.50 16.42
N LEU A 142 11.06 -3.92 17.43
CA LEU A 142 9.60 -3.96 17.37
C LEU A 142 8.92 -2.68 17.89
N LYS A 143 9.65 -1.90 18.70
CA LYS A 143 9.11 -0.70 19.35
C LYS A 143 8.53 0.32 18.35
N PRO A 144 9.21 0.66 17.23
CA PRO A 144 8.66 1.61 16.25
C PRO A 144 7.32 1.16 15.68
N PHE A 145 7.17 -0.13 15.37
CA PHE A 145 5.92 -0.68 14.83
C PHE A 145 4.81 -0.68 15.87
N PHE A 146 5.14 -1.04 17.11
CA PHE A 146 4.18 -0.98 18.23
C PHE A 146 3.66 0.44 18.47
N ASP A 147 4.53 1.45 18.39
CA ASP A 147 4.16 2.85 18.60
C ASP A 147 3.36 3.43 17.42
N GLU A 148 3.40 2.78 16.25
CA GLU A 148 2.66 3.19 15.06
C GLU A 148 1.22 2.64 15.03
N VAL A 149 0.98 1.51 15.69
CA VAL A 149 -0.34 0.86 15.83
C VAL A 149 -1.21 1.61 16.84
#